data_e65f7e58254a3483c6e2e7f0d45f5289
#
_entry.id   e65f7e58254a3483c6e2e7f0d45f5289
#
_cell.length_a   1.000
_cell.length_b   1.000
_cell.length_c   1.000
_cell.angle_alpha   90.00
_cell.angle_beta   90.00
_cell.angle_gamma   90.00
#
_symmetry.space_group_name_H-M   'P 1'
#
loop_
_entity.id
_entity.type
_entity.pdbx_description
1 polymer ?
#
loop_
_entity_poly.entity_id
_entity_poly.type
_entity_poly.pdbx_seq_one_letter_code
_entity_poly.pdbx_strand_id
1 'polypeptide(L)'
;MHYRPEHKAETHQKIVKDASRRVRSEGITGAAVSAVMRDAGLAHGGFYKHFESKDELLIESLREAFKEIAATLTAAAARARPEAVWKAIVKTYLSLEYCDHVENGCPLPALAPEMARSDETMKAGIFEEVKKYKSRMQPFMPGERTVDKERAFFSIFSTMVGAVEIARMLPEPAMREKVLMSAKELVLRSF
;
A
#
# COMPACT_ATOMS: atom_id res chain seq x y z
N MET A 1 -34.21 16.98 4.74
CA MET A 1 -33.17 16.62 5.72
C MET A 1 -31.83 17.13 5.19
N HIS A 2 -31.31 18.22 5.74
CA HIS A 2 -30.04 18.79 5.29
C HIS A 2 -28.92 17.92 5.85
N TYR A 3 -28.28 17.12 4.99
CA TYR A 3 -27.09 16.35 5.32
C TYR A 3 -25.97 17.33 5.62
N ARG A 4 -25.45 17.35 6.85
CA ARG A 4 -24.34 18.26 7.23
C ARG A 4 -23.11 17.89 6.40
N PRO A 5 -22.38 18.88 5.84
CA PRO A 5 -21.17 18.65 5.01
C PRO A 5 -20.15 17.74 5.70
N GLU A 6 -19.99 17.87 7.01
CA GLU A 6 -19.11 17.05 7.85
C GLU A 6 -19.47 15.56 7.78
N HIS A 7 -20.75 15.21 7.90
CA HIS A 7 -21.21 13.83 7.83
C HIS A 7 -21.01 13.21 6.43
N LYS A 8 -21.09 14.01 5.36
CA LYS A 8 -20.77 13.55 3.99
C LYS A 8 -19.29 13.22 3.88
N ALA A 9 -18.40 14.03 4.43
CA ALA A 9 -16.95 13.81 4.40
C ALA A 9 -16.55 12.57 5.23
N GLU A 10 -17.12 12.40 6.43
CA GLU A 10 -16.89 11.21 7.26
C GLU A 10 -17.34 9.93 6.56
N THR A 11 -18.52 9.96 5.93
CA THR A 11 -19.06 8.83 5.17
C THR A 11 -18.17 8.50 3.96
N HIS A 12 -17.72 9.51 3.22
CA HIS A 12 -16.78 9.36 2.11
C HIS A 12 -15.48 8.68 2.58
N GLN A 13 -14.87 9.18 3.66
CA GLN A 13 -13.64 8.58 4.23
C GLN A 13 -13.84 7.14 4.68
N LYS A 14 -15.00 6.81 5.25
CA LYS A 14 -15.33 5.43 5.61
C LYS A 14 -15.37 4.53 4.38
N ILE A 15 -16.06 4.96 3.31
CA ILE A 15 -16.13 4.19 2.06
C ILE A 15 -14.73 3.96 1.49
N VAL A 16 -13.88 4.99 1.45
CA VAL A 16 -12.50 4.90 0.96
C VAL A 16 -11.67 3.90 1.78
N LYS A 17 -11.77 3.92 3.11
CA LYS A 17 -11.05 2.99 3.98
C LYS A 17 -11.51 1.55 3.79
N ASP A 18 -12.82 1.31 3.73
CA ASP A 18 -13.36 -0.03 3.52
C ASP A 18 -12.97 -0.55 2.14
N ALA A 19 -13.06 0.28 1.10
CA ALA A 19 -12.59 -0.04 -0.24
C ALA A 19 -11.08 -0.32 -0.27
N SER A 20 -10.27 0.49 0.43
CA SER A 20 -8.82 0.33 0.50
C SER A 20 -8.40 -1.04 1.06
N ARG A 21 -9.06 -1.51 2.10
CA ARG A 21 -8.83 -2.86 2.66
C ARG A 21 -9.26 -3.94 1.69
N ARG A 22 -10.45 -3.76 1.10
CA ARG A 22 -11.04 -4.75 0.21
C ARG A 22 -10.23 -4.93 -1.08
N VAL A 23 -9.77 -3.85 -1.73
CA VAL A 23 -8.92 -3.98 -2.93
C VAL A 23 -7.62 -4.71 -2.64
N ARG A 24 -7.03 -4.53 -1.46
CA ARG A 24 -5.81 -5.25 -1.08
C ARG A 24 -6.03 -6.74 -0.82
N SER A 25 -7.18 -7.12 -0.24
CA SER A 25 -7.48 -8.53 0.08
C SER A 25 -8.11 -9.31 -1.07
N GLU A 26 -8.91 -8.65 -1.92
CA GLU A 26 -9.74 -9.31 -2.94
C GLU A 26 -9.40 -8.87 -4.38
N GLY A 27 -8.41 -7.99 -4.56
CA GLY A 27 -8.08 -7.41 -5.86
C GLY A 27 -9.04 -6.30 -6.33
N ILE A 28 -8.72 -5.67 -7.45
CA ILE A 28 -9.52 -4.57 -8.03
C ILE A 28 -10.92 -5.06 -8.43
N THR A 29 -11.02 -6.28 -8.94
CA THR A 29 -12.30 -6.89 -9.34
C THR A 29 -13.18 -7.25 -8.14
N GLY A 30 -12.59 -7.69 -7.04
CA GLY A 30 -13.28 -8.01 -5.79
C GLY A 30 -13.89 -6.78 -5.09
N ALA A 31 -13.35 -5.59 -5.35
CA ALA A 31 -13.88 -4.31 -4.87
C ALA A 31 -15.06 -3.79 -5.71
N ALA A 32 -16.06 -4.67 -5.97
CA ALA A 32 -17.29 -4.23 -6.60
C ALA A 32 -17.99 -3.15 -5.77
N VAL A 33 -18.48 -2.10 -6.44
CA VAL A 33 -19.15 -0.94 -5.77
C VAL A 33 -20.24 -1.40 -4.79
N SER A 34 -21.04 -2.41 -5.17
CA SER A 34 -22.10 -2.95 -4.32
C SER A 34 -21.58 -3.58 -3.02
N ALA A 35 -20.43 -4.24 -3.09
CA ALA A 35 -19.79 -4.86 -1.92
C ALA A 35 -19.21 -3.79 -1.00
N VAL A 36 -18.47 -2.84 -1.55
CA VAL A 36 -17.89 -1.71 -0.79
C VAL A 36 -18.98 -0.90 -0.08
N MET A 37 -20.07 -0.56 -0.78
CA MET A 37 -21.16 0.21 -0.20
C MET A 37 -21.87 -0.56 0.91
N ARG A 38 -22.08 -1.86 0.75
CA ARG A 38 -22.65 -2.74 1.79
C ARG A 38 -21.76 -2.77 3.02
N ASP A 39 -20.45 -2.94 2.87
CA ASP A 39 -19.49 -2.98 3.98
C ASP A 39 -19.45 -1.64 4.73
N ALA A 40 -19.60 -0.53 4.02
CA ALA A 40 -19.77 0.79 4.61
C ALA A 40 -21.14 0.99 5.30
N GLY A 41 -22.08 0.04 5.17
CA GLY A 41 -23.45 0.14 5.73
C GLY A 41 -24.37 1.05 4.89
N LEU A 42 -24.12 1.18 3.59
CA LEU A 42 -24.81 2.09 2.69
C LEU A 42 -25.51 1.35 1.53
N ALA A 43 -26.57 1.95 1.03
CA ALA A 43 -27.24 1.46 -0.20
C ALA A 43 -26.36 1.76 -1.43
N HIS A 44 -26.37 0.83 -2.40
CA HIS A 44 -25.61 0.97 -3.66
C HIS A 44 -25.88 2.30 -4.39
N GLY A 45 -27.14 2.77 -4.44
CA GLY A 45 -27.49 4.04 -5.07
C GLY A 45 -26.90 5.30 -4.42
N GLY A 46 -26.31 5.16 -3.22
CA GLY A 46 -25.59 6.25 -2.55
C GLY A 46 -24.19 6.52 -3.12
N PHE A 47 -23.64 5.62 -3.92
CA PHE A 47 -22.29 5.69 -4.47
C PHE A 47 -22.01 7.01 -5.22
N TYR A 48 -22.85 7.36 -6.16
CA TYR A 48 -22.71 8.56 -6.98
C TYR A 48 -22.90 9.89 -6.23
N LYS A 49 -23.25 9.85 -4.95
CA LYS A 49 -23.20 11.04 -4.07
C LYS A 49 -21.77 11.33 -3.55
N HIS A 50 -20.89 10.35 -3.65
CA HIS A 50 -19.53 10.38 -3.11
C HIS A 50 -18.45 10.29 -4.18
N PHE A 51 -18.67 9.56 -5.27
CA PHE A 51 -17.68 9.32 -6.32
C PHE A 51 -18.32 9.47 -7.70
N GLU A 52 -17.58 10.05 -8.64
CA GLU A 52 -18.00 10.21 -10.04
C GLU A 52 -17.88 8.89 -10.81
N SER A 53 -16.91 8.04 -10.41
CA SER A 53 -16.62 6.77 -11.06
C SER A 53 -16.07 5.72 -10.12
N LYS A 54 -16.07 4.44 -10.55
CA LYS A 54 -15.36 3.36 -9.85
C LYS A 54 -13.85 3.61 -9.81
N ASP A 55 -13.32 4.21 -10.87
CA ASP A 55 -11.89 4.52 -10.98
C ASP A 55 -11.45 5.58 -9.98
N GLU A 56 -12.27 6.59 -9.73
CA GLU A 56 -12.03 7.57 -8.67
C GLU A 56 -11.96 6.90 -7.30
N LEU A 57 -12.95 6.05 -6.95
CA LEU A 57 -12.91 5.28 -5.71
C LEU A 57 -11.63 4.45 -5.62
N LEU A 58 -11.23 3.79 -6.71
CA LEU A 58 -10.03 2.95 -6.72
C LEU A 58 -8.76 3.78 -6.47
N ILE A 59 -8.60 4.91 -7.16
CA ILE A 59 -7.45 5.81 -6.94
C ILE A 59 -7.40 6.34 -5.51
N GLU A 60 -8.56 6.73 -4.95
CA GLU A 60 -8.61 7.17 -3.55
C GLU A 60 -8.32 6.03 -2.57
N SER A 61 -8.76 4.82 -2.87
CA SER A 61 -8.46 3.63 -2.08
C SER A 61 -6.97 3.31 -2.07
N LEU A 62 -6.29 3.43 -3.22
CA LEU A 62 -4.85 3.26 -3.33
C LEU A 62 -4.09 4.37 -2.59
N ARG A 63 -4.55 5.62 -2.69
CA ARG A 63 -4.01 6.76 -1.93
C ARG A 63 -4.05 6.49 -0.43
N GLU A 64 -5.18 6.01 0.09
CA GLU A 64 -5.32 5.66 1.50
C GLU A 64 -4.41 4.50 1.89
N ALA A 65 -4.31 3.44 1.06
CA ALA A 65 -3.40 2.32 1.28
C ALA A 65 -1.93 2.77 1.36
N PHE A 66 -1.48 3.61 0.43
CA PHE A 66 -0.12 4.16 0.46
C PHE A 66 0.12 5.09 1.65
N LYS A 67 -0.88 5.82 2.09
CA LYS A 67 -0.81 6.67 3.30
C LYS A 67 -0.68 5.82 4.56
N GLU A 68 -1.47 4.76 4.71
CA GLU A 68 -1.43 3.84 5.84
C GLU A 68 -0.08 3.15 5.95
N ILE A 69 0.43 2.57 4.86
CA ILE A 69 1.74 1.90 4.89
C ILE A 69 2.88 2.89 5.15
N ALA A 70 2.84 4.09 4.56
CA ALA A 70 3.84 5.11 4.84
C ALA A 70 3.83 5.50 6.33
N ALA A 71 2.66 5.64 6.95
CA ALA A 71 2.53 5.93 8.38
C ALA A 71 3.14 4.80 9.23
N THR A 72 2.86 3.54 8.92
CA THR A 72 3.43 2.37 9.60
C THR A 72 4.95 2.35 9.51
N LEU A 73 5.51 2.52 8.32
CA LEU A 73 6.96 2.48 8.10
C LEU A 73 7.67 3.69 8.70
N THR A 74 7.08 4.89 8.65
CA THR A 74 7.66 6.08 9.29
C THR A 74 7.60 5.99 10.81
N ALA A 75 6.57 5.35 11.38
CA ALA A 75 6.53 5.09 12.82
C ALA A 75 7.63 4.10 13.26
N ALA A 76 7.93 3.08 12.47
CA ALA A 76 9.07 2.19 12.71
C ALA A 76 10.40 2.94 12.60
N ALA A 77 10.55 3.79 11.58
CA ALA A 77 11.71 4.64 11.38
C ALA A 77 11.96 5.59 12.57
N ALA A 78 10.91 6.22 13.08
CA ALA A 78 10.99 7.17 14.20
C ALA A 78 11.45 6.54 15.53
N ARG A 79 11.28 5.22 15.69
CA ARG A 79 11.74 4.46 16.88
C ARG A 79 13.18 3.95 16.73
N ALA A 80 13.76 4.05 15.56
CA ALA A 80 15.10 3.57 15.27
C ALA A 80 16.16 4.63 15.56
N ARG A 81 17.40 4.18 15.79
CA ARG A 81 18.55 5.08 15.83
C ARG A 81 18.79 5.67 14.43
N PRO A 82 19.38 6.88 14.31
CA PRO A 82 19.58 7.56 13.02
C PRO A 82 20.22 6.68 11.92
N GLU A 83 21.24 5.89 12.29
CA GLU A 83 21.96 4.98 11.41
C GLU A 83 21.17 3.71 11.02
N ALA A 84 20.06 3.43 11.68
CA ALA A 84 19.25 2.23 11.51
C ALA A 84 17.86 2.50 10.93
N VAL A 85 17.55 3.74 10.54
CA VAL A 85 16.21 4.18 10.12
C VAL A 85 15.68 3.33 8.96
N TRP A 86 16.42 3.23 7.85
CA TRP A 86 16.02 2.42 6.70
C TRP A 86 15.98 0.92 7.01
N LYS A 87 16.87 0.47 7.90
CA LYS A 87 16.90 -0.94 8.36
C LYS A 87 15.65 -1.30 9.14
N ALA A 88 15.11 -0.37 9.93
CA ALA A 88 13.85 -0.56 10.64
C ALA A 88 12.66 -0.68 9.66
N ILE A 89 12.64 0.13 8.59
CA ILE A 89 11.66 0.03 7.52
C ILE A 89 11.71 -1.35 6.86
N VAL A 90 12.89 -1.82 6.47
CA VAL A 90 13.09 -3.14 5.84
C VAL A 90 12.64 -4.27 6.76
N LYS A 91 13.03 -4.21 8.06
CA LYS A 91 12.67 -5.24 9.05
C LYS A 91 11.15 -5.30 9.27
N THR A 92 10.49 -4.16 9.32
CA THR A 92 9.02 -4.08 9.48
C THR A 92 8.32 -4.64 8.25
N TYR A 93 8.72 -4.21 7.06
CA TYR A 93 8.09 -4.64 5.81
C TYR A 93 8.30 -6.14 5.54
N LEU A 94 9.52 -6.67 5.78
CA LEU A 94 9.88 -8.08 5.58
C LEU A 94 9.72 -8.89 6.88
N SER A 95 8.60 -8.71 7.57
CA SER A 95 8.17 -9.55 8.68
C SER A 95 7.02 -10.46 8.27
N LEU A 96 6.91 -11.63 8.91
CA LEU A 96 5.82 -12.56 8.65
C LEU A 96 4.47 -11.93 9.04
N GLU A 97 4.43 -11.25 10.18
CA GLU A 97 3.26 -10.49 10.63
C GLU A 97 2.75 -9.52 9.55
N TYR A 98 3.66 -8.72 8.97
CA TYR A 98 3.29 -7.79 7.90
C TYR A 98 2.85 -8.50 6.61
N CYS A 99 3.51 -9.61 6.27
CA CYS A 99 3.18 -10.43 5.10
C CYS A 99 1.77 -11.00 5.19
N ASP A 100 1.33 -11.41 6.39
CA ASP A 100 0.04 -12.07 6.63
C ASP A 100 -1.14 -11.12 6.65
N HIS A 101 -0.92 -9.85 7.03
CA HIS A 101 -1.98 -8.84 7.08
C HIS A 101 -2.12 -8.08 5.74
N VAL A 102 -2.66 -8.78 4.73
CA VAL A 102 -2.79 -8.26 3.35
C VAL A 102 -3.59 -6.96 3.31
N GLU A 103 -4.72 -6.91 4.01
CA GLU A 103 -5.67 -5.81 4.03
C GLU A 103 -5.11 -4.50 4.63
N ASN A 104 -4.03 -4.58 5.41
CA ASN A 104 -3.34 -3.44 6.01
C ASN A 104 -1.95 -3.20 5.41
N GLY A 105 -1.54 -4.04 4.46
CA GLY A 105 -0.21 -4.00 3.84
C GLY A 105 -0.07 -3.01 2.69
N CYS A 106 1.13 -2.99 2.10
CA CYS A 106 1.40 -2.27 0.87
C CYS A 106 0.50 -2.77 -0.27
N PRO A 107 -0.12 -1.88 -1.06
CA PRO A 107 -0.95 -2.32 -2.18
C PRO A 107 -0.16 -2.98 -3.31
N LEU A 108 1.13 -2.69 -3.46
CA LEU A 108 1.94 -3.18 -4.59
C LEU A 108 2.03 -4.71 -4.66
N PRO A 109 2.38 -5.46 -3.58
CA PRO A 109 2.44 -6.92 -3.66
C PRO A 109 1.09 -7.59 -3.99
N ALA A 110 -0.02 -6.92 -3.70
CA ALA A 110 -1.35 -7.47 -3.99
C ALA A 110 -1.86 -7.08 -5.38
N LEU A 111 -1.54 -5.87 -5.85
CA LEU A 111 -2.25 -5.24 -6.96
C LEU A 111 -1.36 -4.88 -8.17
N ALA A 112 -0.03 -4.94 -8.07
CA ALA A 112 0.87 -4.51 -9.15
C ALA A 112 0.56 -5.20 -10.50
N PRO A 113 0.27 -6.50 -10.59
CA PRO A 113 -0.09 -7.13 -11.85
C PRO A 113 -1.41 -6.61 -12.45
N GLU A 114 -2.41 -6.28 -11.61
CA GLU A 114 -3.67 -5.70 -12.07
C GLU A 114 -3.49 -4.24 -12.51
N MET A 115 -2.73 -3.46 -11.74
CA MET A 115 -2.36 -2.08 -12.08
C MET A 115 -1.61 -2.01 -13.42
N ALA A 116 -0.69 -2.93 -13.67
CA ALA A 116 0.07 -2.99 -14.92
C ALA A 116 -0.81 -3.27 -16.16
N ARG A 117 -1.97 -3.92 -15.96
CA ARG A 117 -2.94 -4.23 -17.01
C ARG A 117 -4.06 -3.21 -17.15
N SER A 118 -4.11 -2.20 -16.28
CA SER A 118 -5.10 -1.12 -16.37
C SER A 118 -4.90 -0.27 -17.64
N ASP A 119 -5.91 0.50 -18.01
CA ASP A 119 -5.79 1.47 -19.09
C ASP A 119 -4.86 2.64 -18.74
N GLU A 120 -4.54 3.47 -19.71
CA GLU A 120 -3.55 4.55 -19.54
C GLU A 120 -4.02 5.64 -18.56
N THR A 121 -5.31 5.90 -18.47
CA THR A 121 -5.88 6.90 -17.52
C THR A 121 -5.70 6.41 -16.09
N MET A 122 -6.05 5.16 -15.84
CA MET A 122 -5.87 4.52 -14.53
C MET A 122 -4.38 4.44 -14.16
N LYS A 123 -3.51 4.02 -15.10
CA LYS A 123 -2.06 3.99 -14.88
C LYS A 123 -1.51 5.36 -14.50
N ALA A 124 -1.96 6.43 -15.15
CA ALA A 124 -1.54 7.80 -14.83
C ALA A 124 -1.93 8.17 -13.38
N GLY A 125 -3.16 7.86 -12.96
CA GLY A 125 -3.62 8.08 -11.58
C GLY A 125 -2.82 7.28 -10.56
N ILE A 126 -2.58 6.00 -10.83
CA ILE A 126 -1.75 5.11 -10.00
C ILE A 126 -0.32 5.67 -9.89
N PHE A 127 0.27 6.08 -11.00
CA PHE A 127 1.63 6.63 -11.04
C PHE A 127 1.79 7.84 -10.13
N GLU A 128 0.82 8.76 -10.11
CA GLU A 128 0.86 9.92 -9.20
C GLU A 128 0.84 9.51 -7.72
N GLU A 129 0.07 8.49 -7.34
CA GLU A 129 0.06 8.01 -5.96
C GLU A 129 1.37 7.28 -5.59
N VAL A 130 1.94 6.47 -6.49
CA VAL A 130 3.26 5.85 -6.30
C VAL A 130 4.36 6.91 -6.18
N LYS A 131 4.31 7.97 -6.98
CA LYS A 131 5.25 9.08 -6.94
C LYS A 131 5.20 9.84 -5.59
N LYS A 132 3.99 10.09 -5.06
CA LYS A 132 3.79 10.68 -3.73
C LYS A 132 4.35 9.76 -2.64
N TYR A 133 4.08 8.47 -2.73
CA TYR A 133 4.62 7.48 -1.79
C TYR A 133 6.16 7.45 -1.84
N LYS A 134 6.76 7.38 -3.02
CA LYS A 134 8.22 7.48 -3.20
C LYS A 134 8.77 8.73 -2.54
N SER A 135 8.21 9.90 -2.84
CA SER A 135 8.67 11.18 -2.29
C SER A 135 8.65 11.21 -0.76
N ARG A 136 7.69 10.53 -0.15
CA ARG A 136 7.57 10.40 1.31
C ARG A 136 8.59 9.45 1.90
N MET A 137 8.92 8.36 1.22
CA MET A 137 9.79 7.29 1.74
C MET A 137 11.27 7.48 1.39
N GLN A 138 11.59 8.11 0.27
CA GLN A 138 12.95 8.32 -0.21
C GLN A 138 13.89 9.02 0.80
N PRO A 139 13.46 10.02 1.60
CA PRO A 139 14.33 10.66 2.59
C PRO A 139 14.93 9.71 3.62
N PHE A 140 14.24 8.61 3.91
CA PHE A 140 14.66 7.60 4.88
C PHE A 140 15.66 6.58 4.31
N MET A 141 15.88 6.58 2.99
CA MET A 141 16.74 5.58 2.34
C MET A 141 18.23 5.88 2.58
N PRO A 142 19.08 4.83 2.54
CA PRO A 142 20.53 5.00 2.65
C PRO A 142 21.08 5.78 1.46
N GLY A 143 22.20 6.53 1.72
CA GLY A 143 22.87 7.36 0.74
C GLY A 143 22.96 8.80 1.20
N GLU A 144 23.97 9.51 0.72
CA GLU A 144 24.20 10.92 1.06
C GLU A 144 23.48 11.86 0.10
N ARG A 145 23.55 11.60 -1.21
CA ARG A 145 22.92 12.42 -2.25
C ARG A 145 21.50 11.94 -2.55
N THR A 146 20.67 12.84 -3.03
CA THR A 146 19.28 12.53 -3.44
C THR A 146 19.23 11.39 -4.46
N VAL A 147 20.15 11.35 -5.43
CA VAL A 147 20.23 10.30 -6.44
C VAL A 147 20.59 8.93 -5.85
N ASP A 148 21.41 8.89 -4.81
CA ASP A 148 21.79 7.65 -4.14
C ASP A 148 20.60 7.11 -3.35
N LYS A 149 19.88 7.98 -2.62
CA LYS A 149 18.63 7.64 -1.92
C LYS A 149 17.53 7.16 -2.88
N GLU A 150 17.42 7.76 -4.05
CA GLU A 150 16.47 7.33 -5.07
C GLU A 150 16.78 5.94 -5.61
N ARG A 151 18.05 5.68 -5.93
CA ARG A 151 18.50 4.34 -6.35
C ARG A 151 18.24 3.31 -5.26
N ALA A 152 18.60 3.62 -4.01
CA ALA A 152 18.34 2.77 -2.86
C ALA A 152 16.84 2.51 -2.68
N PHE A 153 15.99 3.54 -2.82
CA PHE A 153 14.54 3.37 -2.77
C PHE A 153 14.07 2.33 -3.78
N PHE A 154 14.40 2.48 -5.05
CA PHE A 154 13.93 1.54 -6.07
C PHE A 154 14.46 0.12 -5.83
N SER A 155 15.74 -0.05 -5.49
CA SER A 155 16.33 -1.37 -5.23
C SER A 155 15.69 -2.04 -4.02
N ILE A 156 15.58 -1.33 -2.90
CA ILE A 156 15.03 -1.84 -1.64
C ILE A 156 13.55 -2.17 -1.81
N PHE A 157 12.75 -1.24 -2.35
CA PHE A 157 11.31 -1.46 -2.48
C PHE A 157 10.96 -2.54 -3.48
N SER A 158 11.64 -2.60 -4.64
CA SER A 158 11.41 -3.68 -5.60
C SER A 158 11.70 -5.06 -4.99
N THR A 159 12.78 -5.17 -4.22
CA THR A 159 13.14 -6.42 -3.51
C THR A 159 12.09 -6.77 -2.45
N MET A 160 11.67 -5.78 -1.65
CA MET A 160 10.67 -6.00 -0.59
C MET A 160 9.30 -6.39 -1.15
N VAL A 161 8.83 -5.71 -2.21
CA VAL A 161 7.56 -6.00 -2.87
C VAL A 161 7.57 -7.42 -3.44
N GLY A 162 8.60 -7.76 -4.22
CA GLY A 162 8.72 -9.09 -4.82
C GLY A 162 8.83 -10.21 -3.78
N ALA A 163 9.56 -9.98 -2.69
CA ALA A 163 9.67 -10.97 -1.62
C ALA A 163 8.34 -11.24 -0.92
N VAL A 164 7.56 -10.19 -0.63
CA VAL A 164 6.23 -10.34 -0.01
C VAL A 164 5.25 -10.99 -0.98
N GLU A 165 5.27 -10.63 -2.26
CA GLU A 165 4.44 -11.25 -3.29
C GLU A 165 4.71 -12.76 -3.40
N ILE A 166 5.98 -13.16 -3.50
CA ILE A 166 6.38 -14.57 -3.54
C ILE A 166 6.01 -15.28 -2.23
N ALA A 167 6.29 -14.68 -1.07
CA ALA A 167 5.97 -15.29 0.21
C ALA A 167 4.48 -15.60 0.33
N ARG A 168 3.59 -14.68 -0.09
CA ARG A 168 2.13 -14.87 -0.05
C ARG A 168 1.61 -16.00 -0.93
N MET A 169 2.35 -16.39 -1.96
CA MET A 169 2.00 -17.54 -2.82
C MET A 169 2.27 -18.89 -2.15
N LEU A 170 3.08 -18.93 -1.10
CA LEU A 170 3.52 -20.15 -0.46
C LEU A 170 2.57 -20.54 0.68
N PRO A 171 2.08 -21.81 0.73
CA PRO A 171 1.17 -22.23 1.78
C PRO A 171 1.88 -22.45 3.14
N GLU A 172 3.17 -22.77 3.12
CA GLU A 172 3.93 -23.16 4.31
C GLU A 172 4.56 -21.94 5.00
N PRO A 173 4.23 -21.63 6.27
CA PRO A 173 4.79 -20.48 6.99
C PRO A 173 6.33 -20.47 7.05
N ALA A 174 6.96 -21.63 7.22
CA ALA A 174 8.42 -21.76 7.27
C ALA A 174 9.09 -21.36 5.94
N MET A 175 8.48 -21.68 4.80
CA MET A 175 8.98 -21.25 3.49
C MET A 175 8.76 -19.76 3.25
N ARG A 176 7.63 -19.22 3.71
CA ARG A 176 7.33 -17.78 3.66
C ARG A 176 8.39 -16.99 4.45
N GLU A 177 8.65 -17.41 5.67
CA GLU A 177 9.67 -16.80 6.52
C GLU A 177 11.06 -16.86 5.87
N LYS A 178 11.42 -17.99 5.28
CA LYS A 178 12.70 -18.18 4.59
C LYS A 178 12.88 -17.20 3.41
N VAL A 179 11.83 -16.99 2.60
CA VAL A 179 11.85 -16.00 1.50
C VAL A 179 12.06 -14.59 2.05
N LEU A 180 11.28 -14.20 3.07
CA LEU A 180 11.36 -12.88 3.67
C LEU A 180 12.72 -12.63 4.33
N MET A 181 13.27 -13.63 5.03
CA MET A 181 14.60 -13.54 5.66
C MET A 181 15.71 -13.40 4.63
N SER A 182 15.69 -14.21 3.56
CA SER A 182 16.69 -14.14 2.49
C SER A 182 16.72 -12.78 1.81
N ALA A 183 15.54 -12.22 1.49
CA ALA A 183 15.43 -10.88 0.91
C ALA A 183 15.91 -9.80 1.89
N LYS A 184 15.55 -9.92 3.16
CA LYS A 184 15.98 -9.00 4.22
C LYS A 184 17.50 -8.99 4.39
N GLU A 185 18.13 -10.15 4.46
CA GLU A 185 19.57 -10.27 4.55
C GLU A 185 20.29 -9.68 3.34
N LEU A 186 19.79 -9.98 2.13
CA LEU A 186 20.33 -9.39 0.91
C LEU A 186 20.33 -7.86 0.98
N VAL A 187 19.18 -7.26 1.27
CA VAL A 187 19.04 -5.81 1.35
C VAL A 187 19.96 -5.23 2.44
N LEU A 188 19.97 -5.81 3.65
CA LEU A 188 20.77 -5.30 4.77
C LEU A 188 22.28 -5.40 4.57
N ARG A 189 22.76 -6.28 3.66
CA ARG A 189 24.17 -6.41 3.30
C ARG A 189 24.58 -5.54 2.12
N SER A 190 23.61 -5.14 1.28
CA SER A 190 23.89 -4.39 0.03
C SER A 190 23.99 -2.88 0.22
N PHE A 191 23.51 -2.37 1.34
CA PHE A 191 23.49 -0.96 1.72
C PHE A 191 23.98 -0.77 3.16
#